data_57976fc1adf8f1d14dbd448b77e344b0
#
_entry.id   57976fc1adf8f1d14dbd448b77e344b0
#
_cell.length_a   1.000
_cell.length_b   1.000
_cell.length_c   1.000
_cell.angle_alpha   90.00
_cell.angle_beta   90.00
_cell.angle_gamma   90.00
#
_symmetry.space_group_name_H-M   'P 1'
#
loop_
_entity.id
_entity.type
_entity.pdbx_description
1 polymer ?
#
loop_
_entity_poly.entity_id
_entity_poly.type
_entity_poly.pdbx_seq_one_letter_code
_entity_poly.pdbx_strand_id
1 'polypeptide(L)'
;MTDLSMIEDSSFDAIYSSHNIEHLFLHDALIAVKEFYRILKSTGYILVVCPDIISTCEAIVEKGPLEPLYYIKNKKTGETSKDLWVSGIDILYGWRPAINTENNFMAHRFGYSEKSLRLLFSSSKFKSIASITRKSFYDINLLAFKETVENDTAATILKDHLS
;
A
#
# COMPACT_ATOMS: atom_id res chain seq x y z
N MET A 1 8.05 5.75 -10.01
CA MET A 1 6.59 5.58 -10.23
C MET A 1 5.92 6.81 -10.86
N THR A 2 6.46 7.99 -10.68
CA THR A 2 5.89 9.24 -11.26
C THR A 2 6.23 9.46 -12.72
N ASP A 3 7.18 8.73 -13.27
CA ASP A 3 7.51 8.73 -14.69
C ASP A 3 7.60 7.28 -15.17
N LEU A 4 6.59 6.87 -15.93
CA LEU A 4 6.51 5.59 -16.62
C LEU A 4 6.44 5.78 -18.14
N SER A 5 6.95 6.90 -18.64
CA SER A 5 6.90 7.27 -20.07
C SER A 5 7.55 6.24 -21.01
N MET A 6 8.48 5.43 -20.48
CA MET A 6 9.08 4.29 -21.22
C MET A 6 8.12 3.14 -21.46
N ILE A 7 6.96 3.11 -20.78
CA ILE A 7 5.96 2.07 -20.87
C ILE A 7 4.82 2.57 -21.77
N GLU A 8 4.46 1.78 -22.77
CA GLU A 8 3.37 2.10 -23.67
C GLU A 8 2.01 2.07 -22.95
N ASP A 9 1.06 2.85 -23.45
CA ASP A 9 -0.31 2.85 -22.98
C ASP A 9 -0.94 1.45 -23.13
N SER A 10 -1.77 1.08 -22.16
CA SER A 10 -2.53 -0.18 -22.21
C SER A 10 -1.68 -1.44 -22.38
N SER A 11 -0.51 -1.49 -21.72
CA SER A 11 0.45 -2.60 -21.83
C SER A 11 0.20 -3.73 -20.84
N PHE A 12 -0.40 -3.44 -19.68
CA PHE A 12 -0.50 -4.40 -18.57
C PHE A 12 -1.95 -4.80 -18.27
N ASP A 13 -2.15 -6.07 -17.97
CA ASP A 13 -3.43 -6.60 -17.49
C ASP A 13 -3.65 -6.31 -16.02
N ALA A 14 -2.56 -6.31 -15.23
CA ALA A 14 -2.60 -6.01 -13.80
C ALA A 14 -1.31 -5.34 -13.32
N ILE A 15 -1.45 -4.52 -12.28
CA ILE A 15 -0.33 -3.91 -11.53
C ILE A 15 -0.45 -4.35 -10.07
N TYR A 16 0.68 -4.72 -9.46
CA TYR A 16 0.80 -4.92 -8.03
C TYR A 16 1.77 -3.90 -7.45
N SER A 17 1.31 -3.08 -6.52
CA SER A 17 2.09 -2.07 -5.82
C SER A 17 1.94 -2.25 -4.32
N SER A 18 2.98 -2.73 -3.68
CA SER A 18 2.98 -3.02 -2.25
C SER A 18 4.06 -2.21 -1.55
N HIS A 19 3.67 -1.49 -0.51
CA HIS A 19 4.57 -0.64 0.28
C HIS A 19 5.42 0.30 -0.58
N ASN A 20 4.74 1.07 -1.41
CA ASN A 20 5.35 2.00 -2.37
C ASN A 20 4.73 3.40 -2.33
N ILE A 21 3.39 3.47 -2.31
CA ILE A 21 2.68 4.74 -2.49
C ILE A 21 2.87 5.70 -1.30
N GLU A 22 3.10 5.14 -0.11
CA GLU A 22 3.43 5.88 1.11
C GLU A 22 4.78 6.60 1.05
N HIS A 23 5.67 6.17 0.17
CA HIS A 23 6.97 6.83 -0.06
C HIS A 23 6.89 8.02 -1.02
N LEU A 24 5.72 8.31 -1.57
CA LEU A 24 5.45 9.48 -2.40
C LEU A 24 4.81 10.60 -1.59
N PHE A 25 5.12 11.84 -1.93
CA PHE A 25 4.28 12.97 -1.52
C PHE A 25 2.91 12.87 -2.21
N LEU A 26 1.87 13.46 -1.61
CA LEU A 26 0.51 13.34 -2.15
C LEU A 26 0.38 13.81 -3.61
N HIS A 27 1.08 14.89 -3.97
CA HIS A 27 1.08 15.39 -5.36
C HIS A 27 1.76 14.44 -6.34
N ASP A 28 2.81 13.73 -5.91
CA ASP A 28 3.49 12.69 -6.70
C ASP A 28 2.62 11.42 -6.81
N ALA A 29 1.92 11.06 -5.74
CA ALA A 29 0.99 9.94 -5.75
C ALA A 29 -0.14 10.14 -6.76
N LEU A 30 -0.65 11.38 -6.91
CA LEU A 30 -1.64 11.73 -7.95
C LEU A 30 -1.09 11.51 -9.36
N ILE A 31 0.19 11.80 -9.61
CA ILE A 31 0.85 11.54 -10.89
C ILE A 31 1.00 10.03 -11.10
N ALA A 32 1.50 9.31 -10.09
CA ALA A 32 1.70 7.87 -10.16
C ALA A 32 0.39 7.13 -10.48
N VAL A 33 -0.72 7.47 -9.83
CA VAL A 33 -2.02 6.82 -10.06
C VAL A 33 -2.55 7.08 -11.48
N LYS A 34 -2.28 8.26 -12.06
CA LYS A 34 -2.60 8.56 -13.48
C LYS A 34 -1.75 7.71 -14.42
N GLU A 35 -0.47 7.52 -14.12
CA GLU A 35 0.42 6.66 -14.91
C GLU A 35 -0.01 5.18 -14.81
N PHE A 36 -0.36 4.69 -13.62
CA PHE A 36 -0.92 3.35 -13.46
C PHE A 36 -2.19 3.16 -14.31
N TYR A 37 -3.08 4.17 -14.30
CA TYR A 37 -4.27 4.13 -15.15
C TYR A 37 -3.90 4.09 -16.64
N ARG A 38 -2.91 4.88 -17.09
CA ARG A 38 -2.49 4.94 -18.50
C ARG A 38 -1.96 3.61 -19.00
N ILE A 39 -1.05 2.96 -18.25
CA ILE A 39 -0.38 1.73 -18.67
C ILE A 39 -1.24 0.47 -18.53
N LEU A 40 -2.33 0.50 -17.76
CA LEU A 40 -3.28 -0.60 -17.68
C LEU A 40 -4.12 -0.71 -18.96
N LYS A 41 -4.39 -1.92 -19.42
CA LYS A 41 -5.39 -2.22 -20.45
C LYS A 41 -6.80 -1.81 -20.02
N SER A 42 -7.76 -1.77 -20.93
CA SER A 42 -9.15 -1.38 -20.61
C SER A 42 -9.77 -2.24 -19.51
N THR A 43 -9.57 -3.56 -19.55
CA THR A 43 -10.03 -4.52 -18.55
C THR A 43 -9.09 -4.68 -17.36
N GLY A 44 -7.98 -3.91 -17.34
CA GLY A 44 -6.93 -4.04 -16.35
C GLY A 44 -7.30 -3.48 -14.97
N TYR A 45 -6.58 -3.94 -13.96
CA TYR A 45 -6.73 -3.49 -12.59
C TYR A 45 -5.39 -3.30 -11.88
N ILE A 46 -5.42 -2.57 -10.77
CA ILE A 46 -4.30 -2.44 -9.86
C ILE A 46 -4.68 -2.90 -8.45
N LEU A 47 -3.79 -3.67 -7.83
CA LEU A 47 -3.84 -3.99 -6.41
C LEU A 47 -2.75 -3.17 -5.71
N VAL A 48 -3.17 -2.35 -4.75
CA VAL A 48 -2.27 -1.54 -3.90
C VAL A 48 -2.37 -2.01 -2.48
N VAL A 49 -1.21 -2.19 -1.85
CA VAL A 49 -1.08 -2.46 -0.42
C VAL A 49 -0.24 -1.35 0.20
N CYS A 50 -0.74 -0.70 1.23
CA CYS A 50 0.01 0.30 1.99
C CYS A 50 -0.42 0.32 3.46
N PRO A 51 0.39 0.92 4.36
CA PRO A 51 0.03 1.05 5.76
C PRO A 51 -1.28 1.82 5.97
N ASP A 52 -2.07 1.37 6.96
CA ASP A 52 -3.26 2.08 7.44
C ASP A 52 -2.91 2.97 8.62
N ILE A 53 -3.00 4.28 8.41
CA ILE A 53 -2.71 5.27 9.46
C ILE A 53 -3.68 5.16 10.65
N ILE A 54 -4.94 4.75 10.42
CA ILE A 54 -5.95 4.71 11.49
C ILE A 54 -5.65 3.57 12.46
N SER A 55 -5.54 2.33 11.97
CA SER A 55 -5.22 1.19 12.84
C SER A 55 -3.84 1.32 13.50
N THR A 56 -2.89 1.97 12.81
CA THR A 56 -1.58 2.26 13.38
C THR A 56 -1.65 3.27 14.53
N CYS A 57 -2.43 4.36 14.38
CA CYS A 57 -2.64 5.33 15.45
C CYS A 57 -3.41 4.72 16.63
N GLU A 58 -4.44 3.88 16.37
CA GLU A 58 -5.14 3.12 17.42
C GLU A 58 -4.14 2.29 18.24
N ALA A 59 -3.25 1.55 17.56
CA ALA A 59 -2.22 0.75 18.23
C ALA A 59 -1.19 1.58 19.02
N ILE A 60 -0.80 2.75 18.51
CA ILE A 60 0.08 3.68 19.23
C ILE A 60 -0.57 4.19 20.52
N VAL A 61 -1.86 4.52 20.48
CA VAL A 61 -2.60 4.97 21.66
C VAL A 61 -2.74 3.84 22.68
N GLU A 62 -2.98 2.61 22.23
CA GLU A 62 -3.18 1.45 23.10
C GLU A 62 -1.88 0.96 23.73
N LYS A 63 -0.81 0.83 22.93
CA LYS A 63 0.42 0.13 23.34
C LYS A 63 1.60 1.06 23.60
N GLY A 64 1.61 2.22 22.97
CA GLY A 64 2.74 3.16 22.97
C GLY A 64 3.43 3.24 21.59
N PRO A 65 4.12 4.36 21.32
CA PRO A 65 4.65 4.65 19.97
C PRO A 65 5.83 3.75 19.58
N LEU A 66 6.61 3.26 20.54
CA LEU A 66 7.82 2.47 20.31
C LEU A 66 7.65 0.99 20.68
N GLU A 67 6.51 0.61 21.24
CA GLU A 67 6.25 -0.78 21.60
C GLU A 67 6.15 -1.68 20.36
N PRO A 68 6.64 -2.93 20.43
CA PRO A 68 6.57 -3.85 19.32
C PRO A 68 5.12 -4.16 18.93
N LEU A 69 4.78 -3.94 17.67
CA LEU A 69 3.53 -4.41 17.08
C LEU A 69 3.68 -5.82 16.52
N TYR A 70 4.82 -6.06 15.86
CA TYR A 70 5.22 -7.40 15.44
C TYR A 70 6.73 -7.52 15.31
N TYR A 71 7.24 -8.76 15.40
CA TYR A 71 8.65 -9.09 15.26
C TYR A 71 8.95 -9.59 13.86
N ILE A 72 10.13 -9.21 13.35
CA ILE A 72 10.56 -9.59 12.01
C ILE A 72 11.06 -11.05 12.02
N LYS A 73 10.55 -11.85 11.09
CA LYS A 73 11.02 -13.20 10.84
C LYS A 73 12.16 -13.21 9.83
N ASN A 74 13.20 -13.96 10.11
CA ASN A 74 14.24 -14.23 9.14
C ASN A 74 13.66 -15.06 7.99
N LYS A 75 13.70 -14.53 6.76
CA LYS A 75 13.12 -15.21 5.59
C LYS A 75 13.79 -16.54 5.25
N LYS A 76 15.06 -16.74 5.64
CA LYS A 76 15.82 -17.97 5.35
C LYS A 76 15.62 -19.06 6.40
N THR A 77 15.59 -18.69 7.69
CA THR A 77 15.50 -19.65 8.79
C THR A 77 14.08 -19.80 9.34
N GLY A 78 13.19 -18.84 9.05
CA GLY A 78 11.86 -18.77 9.64
C GLY A 78 11.83 -18.34 11.11
N GLU A 79 13.01 -18.12 11.72
CA GLU A 79 13.13 -17.73 13.12
C GLU A 79 12.70 -16.27 13.33
N THR A 80 11.95 -16.02 14.39
CA THR A 80 11.55 -14.67 14.80
C THR A 80 12.71 -13.99 15.51
N SER A 81 13.15 -12.85 15.02
CA SER A 81 14.16 -12.04 15.71
C SER A 81 13.57 -11.47 17.00
N LYS A 82 14.31 -11.58 18.12
CA LYS A 82 13.95 -10.92 19.37
C LYS A 82 14.37 -9.44 19.40
N ASP A 83 15.31 -9.06 18.55
CA ASP A 83 15.95 -7.75 18.54
C ASP A 83 15.45 -6.84 17.40
N LEU A 84 14.67 -7.39 16.48
CA LEU A 84 14.12 -6.64 15.34
C LEU A 84 12.61 -6.69 15.35
N TRP A 85 11.99 -5.56 15.60
CA TRP A 85 10.54 -5.40 15.59
C TRP A 85 10.13 -4.17 14.80
N VAL A 86 8.86 -4.10 14.49
CA VAL A 86 8.21 -2.94 13.90
C VAL A 86 7.27 -2.34 14.93
N SER A 87 7.39 -1.06 15.19
CA SER A 87 6.53 -0.28 16.07
C SER A 87 5.55 0.59 15.28
N GLY A 88 4.60 1.23 15.96
CA GLY A 88 3.69 2.17 15.32
C GLY A 88 4.40 3.33 14.63
N ILE A 89 5.50 3.83 15.23
CA ILE A 89 6.32 4.89 14.63
C ILE A 89 7.00 4.41 13.33
N ASP A 90 7.45 3.15 13.27
CA ASP A 90 8.04 2.61 12.05
C ASP A 90 7.02 2.49 10.92
N ILE A 91 5.77 2.18 11.25
CA ILE A 91 4.68 2.14 10.25
C ILE A 91 4.32 3.55 9.77
N LEU A 92 4.36 4.56 10.65
CA LEU A 92 4.03 5.95 10.26
C LEU A 92 5.15 6.63 9.46
N TYR A 93 6.40 6.44 9.87
CA TYR A 93 7.52 7.23 9.33
C TYR A 93 8.50 6.41 8.48
N GLY A 94 8.31 5.10 8.41
CA GLY A 94 9.23 4.17 7.76
C GLY A 94 10.13 3.43 8.74
N TRP A 95 10.56 2.25 8.35
CA TRP A 95 11.31 1.35 9.21
C TRP A 95 12.69 1.90 9.59
N ARG A 96 12.84 2.30 10.86
CA ARG A 96 14.03 2.96 11.41
C ARG A 96 15.35 2.27 11.09
N PRO A 97 15.51 0.93 11.20
CA PRO A 97 16.77 0.29 10.86
C PRO A 97 17.21 0.49 9.40
N ALA A 98 16.27 0.54 8.46
CA ALA A 98 16.58 0.81 7.05
C ALA A 98 16.94 2.28 6.81
N ILE A 99 16.22 3.20 7.45
CA ILE A 99 16.49 4.65 7.34
C ILE A 99 17.85 4.98 7.95
N ASN A 100 18.23 4.34 9.06
CA ASN A 100 19.51 4.55 9.73
C ASN A 100 20.74 4.15 8.90
N THR A 101 20.55 3.37 7.83
CA THR A 101 21.59 3.03 6.86
C THR A 101 21.64 4.00 5.67
N GLU A 102 21.20 5.24 5.86
CA GLU A 102 21.10 6.31 4.84
C GLU A 102 20.12 5.98 3.69
N ASN A 103 19.31 4.95 3.83
CA ASN A 103 18.26 4.62 2.87
C ASN A 103 17.01 5.51 3.11
N ASN A 104 17.12 6.78 2.76
CA ASN A 104 16.04 7.76 2.92
C ASN A 104 14.81 7.45 2.06
N PHE A 105 14.90 6.56 1.07
CA PHE A 105 13.76 6.09 0.29
C PHE A 105 12.78 5.26 1.13
N MET A 106 13.23 4.70 2.26
CA MET A 106 12.38 3.97 3.21
C MET A 106 11.56 4.87 4.13
N ALA A 107 11.77 6.20 4.08
CA ALA A 107 10.95 7.13 4.83
C ALA A 107 9.56 7.30 4.17
N HIS A 108 8.51 7.19 4.97
CA HIS A 108 7.15 7.46 4.52
C HIS A 108 6.92 8.97 4.44
N ARG A 109 6.36 9.41 3.34
CA ARG A 109 6.09 10.83 3.06
C ARG A 109 4.61 11.18 3.20
N PHE A 110 3.76 10.14 3.20
CA PHE A 110 2.32 10.31 3.37
C PHE A 110 1.70 9.07 4.02
N GLY A 111 0.70 9.28 4.88
CA GLY A 111 -0.08 8.21 5.51
C GLY A 111 -1.48 8.13 4.92
N TYR A 112 -1.93 6.92 4.61
CA TYR A 112 -3.25 6.68 4.05
C TYR A 112 -4.20 6.06 5.07
N SER A 113 -5.45 6.50 5.06
CA SER A 113 -6.60 5.75 5.54
C SER A 113 -7.29 5.11 4.33
N GLU A 114 -8.12 4.10 4.55
CA GLU A 114 -8.94 3.51 3.48
C GLU A 114 -9.70 4.58 2.69
N LYS A 115 -10.31 5.54 3.40
CA LYS A 115 -11.06 6.64 2.78
C LYS A 115 -10.19 7.52 1.90
N SER A 116 -9.01 7.94 2.37
CA SER A 116 -8.12 8.81 1.61
C SER A 116 -7.48 8.10 0.42
N LEU A 117 -7.15 6.80 0.55
CA LEU A 117 -6.64 6.00 -0.55
C LEU A 117 -7.71 5.79 -1.64
N ARG A 118 -8.94 5.45 -1.25
CA ARG A 118 -10.07 5.37 -2.21
C ARG A 118 -10.30 6.68 -2.95
N LEU A 119 -10.24 7.82 -2.25
CA LEU A 119 -10.39 9.14 -2.85
C LEU A 119 -9.29 9.42 -3.89
N LEU A 120 -8.05 9.09 -3.58
CA LEU A 120 -6.90 9.22 -4.50
C LEU A 120 -7.17 8.46 -5.81
N PHE A 121 -7.60 7.19 -5.74
CA PHE A 121 -7.87 6.38 -6.92
C PHE A 121 -9.14 6.83 -7.67
N SER A 122 -10.18 7.25 -6.96
CA SER A 122 -11.41 7.79 -7.56
C SER A 122 -11.14 9.06 -8.38
N SER A 123 -10.13 9.87 -8.01
CA SER A 123 -9.75 11.07 -8.76
C SER A 123 -9.11 10.78 -10.12
N SER A 124 -8.73 9.53 -10.40
CA SER A 124 -7.94 9.11 -11.58
C SER A 124 -8.70 8.22 -12.56
N LYS A 125 -10.01 8.37 -12.66
CA LYS A 125 -10.92 7.71 -13.63
C LYS A 125 -11.15 6.20 -13.43
N PHE A 126 -10.62 5.56 -12.40
CA PHE A 126 -10.99 4.18 -12.06
C PHE A 126 -12.50 4.09 -11.76
N LYS A 127 -13.18 3.09 -12.35
CA LYS A 127 -14.63 2.98 -12.29
C LYS A 127 -15.14 2.13 -11.13
N SER A 128 -14.41 1.07 -10.79
CA SER A 128 -14.72 0.23 -9.64
C SER A 128 -13.56 0.19 -8.68
N ILE A 129 -13.82 0.43 -7.40
CA ILE A 129 -12.82 0.42 -6.35
C ILE A 129 -13.35 -0.40 -5.18
N ALA A 130 -12.64 -1.48 -4.84
CA ALA A 130 -12.87 -2.28 -3.65
C ALA A 130 -11.68 -2.15 -2.70
N SER A 131 -11.91 -2.25 -1.40
CA SER A 131 -10.83 -2.19 -0.42
C SER A 131 -11.16 -2.98 0.82
N ILE A 132 -10.13 -3.44 1.52
CA ILE A 132 -10.21 -4.08 2.82
C ILE A 132 -9.05 -3.58 3.69
N THR A 133 -9.36 -3.18 4.93
CA THR A 133 -8.36 -2.86 5.95
C THR A 133 -8.14 -4.07 6.85
N ARG A 134 -6.90 -4.53 6.95
CA ARG A 134 -6.51 -5.60 7.87
C ARG A 134 -5.89 -4.99 9.12
N LYS A 135 -6.71 -4.76 10.15
CA LYS A 135 -6.28 -4.10 11.39
C LYS A 135 -5.11 -4.82 12.08
N SER A 136 -5.09 -6.15 12.04
CA SER A 136 -4.01 -6.97 12.65
C SER A 136 -2.68 -6.90 11.89
N PHE A 137 -2.70 -6.43 10.64
CA PHE A 137 -1.51 -6.23 9.80
C PHE A 137 -1.20 -4.74 9.58
N TYR A 138 -2.08 -3.86 10.07
CA TYR A 138 -1.96 -2.41 9.93
C TYR A 138 -1.88 -1.94 8.48
N ASP A 139 -2.57 -2.62 7.57
CA ASP A 139 -2.54 -2.33 6.15
C ASP A 139 -3.93 -2.19 5.50
N ILE A 140 -3.93 -1.51 4.37
CA ILE A 140 -5.04 -1.38 3.45
C ILE A 140 -4.68 -2.12 2.18
N ASN A 141 -5.59 -2.96 1.68
CA ASN A 141 -5.52 -3.58 0.38
C ASN A 141 -6.62 -2.98 -0.48
N LEU A 142 -6.25 -2.31 -1.57
CA LEU A 142 -7.17 -1.63 -2.47
C LEU A 142 -7.03 -2.17 -3.88
N LEU A 143 -8.15 -2.57 -4.48
CA LEU A 143 -8.29 -2.88 -5.90
C LEU A 143 -8.98 -1.73 -6.62
N ALA A 144 -8.43 -1.32 -7.76
CA ALA A 144 -9.04 -0.34 -8.63
C ALA A 144 -9.04 -0.84 -10.07
N PHE A 145 -10.21 -0.84 -10.73
CA PHE A 145 -10.44 -1.34 -12.09
C PHE A 145 -10.70 -0.18 -13.04
N LYS A 146 -10.17 -0.28 -14.27
CA LYS A 146 -10.47 0.70 -15.33
C LYS A 146 -11.93 0.63 -15.79
N GLU A 147 -12.53 -0.55 -15.71
CA GLU A 147 -13.94 -0.79 -16.06
C GLU A 147 -14.80 -1.06 -14.83
N THR A 148 -16.10 -1.00 -15.02
CA THR A 148 -17.05 -1.44 -14.01
C THR A 148 -17.02 -2.95 -13.89
N VAL A 149 -16.82 -3.47 -12.69
CA VAL A 149 -16.83 -4.90 -12.39
C VAL A 149 -17.85 -5.21 -11.31
N GLU A 150 -18.35 -6.45 -11.32
CA GLU A 150 -19.23 -6.96 -10.29
C GLU A 150 -18.49 -7.06 -8.94
N ASN A 151 -19.21 -6.84 -7.85
CA ASN A 151 -18.62 -6.89 -6.51
C ASN A 151 -17.97 -8.23 -6.19
N ASP A 152 -18.53 -9.34 -6.67
CA ASP A 152 -18.01 -10.68 -6.46
C ASP A 152 -16.65 -10.89 -7.13
N THR A 153 -16.41 -10.28 -8.29
CA THR A 153 -15.09 -10.30 -8.96
C THR A 153 -14.02 -9.65 -8.11
N ALA A 154 -14.28 -8.46 -7.61
CA ALA A 154 -13.35 -7.74 -6.76
C ALA A 154 -13.11 -8.47 -5.43
N ALA A 155 -14.16 -9.02 -4.82
CA ALA A 155 -14.07 -9.81 -3.58
C ALA A 155 -13.22 -11.08 -3.77
N THR A 156 -13.38 -11.78 -4.91
CA THR A 156 -12.58 -12.97 -5.22
C THR A 156 -11.10 -12.65 -5.35
N ILE A 157 -10.74 -11.62 -6.12
CA ILE A 157 -9.33 -11.21 -6.29
C ILE A 157 -8.71 -10.80 -4.93
N LEU A 158 -9.44 -10.03 -4.11
CA LEU A 158 -8.95 -9.66 -2.77
C LEU A 158 -8.76 -10.90 -1.88
N LYS A 159 -9.69 -11.85 -1.91
CA LYS A 159 -9.60 -13.08 -1.11
C LYS A 159 -8.40 -13.93 -1.53
N ASP A 160 -8.20 -14.10 -2.83
CA ASP A 160 -7.07 -14.89 -3.37
C ASP A 160 -5.72 -14.26 -3.02
N HIS A 161 -5.67 -12.92 -3.01
CA HIS A 161 -4.47 -12.20 -2.59
C HIS A 161 -4.18 -12.31 -1.09
N LEU A 162 -5.21 -12.43 -0.26
CA LEU A 162 -5.11 -12.47 1.20
C LEU A 162 -4.98 -13.89 1.77
N SER A 163 -5.15 -14.93 0.95
CA SER A 163 -4.97 -16.35 1.33
C SER A 163 -3.50 -16.75 1.36
#